data_e14a4c9c98bde5278bb38fed839e49ec
#
_entry.id   e14a4c9c98bde5278bb38fed839e49ec
#
_cell.length_a   1.000
_cell.length_b   1.000
_cell.length_c   1.000
_cell.angle_alpha   90.00
_cell.angle_beta   90.00
_cell.angle_gamma   90.00
#
_symmetry.space_group_name_H-M   'P 1'
#
loop_
_entity.id
_entity.type
_entity.pdbx_description
1 polymer ?
#
loop_
_entity_poly.entity_id
_entity_poly.type
_entity_poly.pdbx_seq_one_letter_code
_entity_poly.pdbx_strand_id
1 'polypeptide(L)'
;MQAVSWTSRGLSRGDSALARRCRVHVLPCLASTGEHLVKARVEPAAFVGVAEHGNSAVLVTVAPGGELLDRRRIDLTRGLPTHPYHHEGSWAVGRYLSSGWARAISLPDAVALVERVRVAAARGARESLEALATAVPLPIASIAIRECPALPPTTEERIADTRAANVADSVMYREALATAAEARGWSVHWYDRARVFQDAAAALGGKDLDAYLHAMGRSIGPPWQARQKLATAGALAAGARK
;
A
#
# COMPACT_ATOMS: atom_id res chain seq x y z
N MET A 1 46.37 -18.75 -0.41
CA MET A 1 46.72 -20.18 -0.30
C MET A 1 45.84 -20.79 0.75
N GLN A 2 44.89 -21.55 0.39
CA GLN A 2 44.43 -22.92 0.67
C GLN A 2 42.99 -23.08 0.24
N ALA A 3 42.83 -23.83 -0.84
CA ALA A 3 41.54 -24.35 -1.31
C ALA A 3 41.22 -25.62 -0.52
N VAL A 4 39.96 -25.79 -0.15
CA VAL A 4 39.46 -27.09 0.35
C VAL A 4 38.41 -27.60 -0.64
N SER A 5 38.81 -28.68 -1.33
CA SER A 5 38.01 -29.48 -2.24
C SER A 5 37.19 -30.47 -1.43
N TRP A 6 35.91 -30.70 -1.83
CA TRP A 6 35.12 -31.85 -1.39
C TRP A 6 34.85 -32.74 -2.58
N THR A 7 35.41 -33.95 -2.48
CA THR A 7 35.25 -35.08 -3.40
C THR A 7 34.00 -35.87 -3.12
N SER A 8 33.34 -36.29 -4.19
CA SER A 8 32.26 -37.29 -4.26
C SER A 8 32.77 -38.73 -4.09
N ARG A 9 32.03 -39.55 -3.38
CA ARG A 9 31.94 -41.04 -3.49
C ARG A 9 30.56 -41.41 -2.99
N GLY A 10 29.74 -42.24 -3.61
CA GLY A 10 29.90 -43.36 -4.50
C GLY A 10 29.06 -44.53 -3.97
N LEU A 11 28.04 -44.93 -4.70
CA LEU A 11 27.46 -46.26 -4.91
C LEU A 11 27.25 -47.22 -3.72
N SER A 12 26.00 -47.74 -3.54
CA SER A 12 25.79 -49.18 -3.73
C SER A 12 24.30 -49.55 -3.90
N ARG A 13 24.11 -50.55 -4.77
CA ARG A 13 22.86 -51.23 -5.14
C ARG A 13 22.54 -52.34 -4.10
N GLY A 14 21.27 -52.73 -4.05
CA GLY A 14 20.80 -53.99 -3.43
C GLY A 14 19.29 -54.06 -3.44
N ASP A 15 18.73 -54.62 -4.28
CA ASP A 15 18.08 -55.87 -4.69
C ASP A 15 16.83 -56.26 -3.91
N SER A 16 15.84 -56.67 -4.74
CA SER A 16 14.92 -57.81 -4.67
C SER A 16 13.60 -57.73 -3.89
N ALA A 17 12.56 -57.70 -4.67
CA ALA A 17 11.42 -58.62 -4.77
C ALA A 17 10.54 -58.89 -3.54
N LEU A 18 9.26 -58.55 -3.69
CA LEU A 18 8.16 -59.51 -3.46
C LEU A 18 6.84 -58.94 -4.02
N ALA A 19 6.45 -59.49 -5.16
CA ALA A 19 5.14 -59.27 -5.76
C ALA A 19 4.04 -59.95 -4.94
N ARG A 20 3.08 -59.24 -4.42
CA ARG A 20 1.77 -59.77 -4.01
C ARG A 20 0.69 -59.14 -4.86
N ARG A 21 0.12 -59.96 -5.74
CA ARG A 21 -1.08 -59.67 -6.52
C ARG A 21 -2.29 -59.58 -5.59
N CYS A 22 -2.85 -58.43 -5.38
CA CYS A 22 -4.21 -58.28 -4.93
C CYS A 22 -5.10 -58.03 -6.14
N ARG A 23 -5.96 -59.01 -6.44
CA ARG A 23 -7.08 -58.84 -7.37
C ARG A 23 -8.11 -57.93 -6.68
N VAL A 24 -8.30 -56.77 -7.20
CA VAL A 24 -9.46 -55.92 -6.82
C VAL A 24 -10.53 -56.10 -7.89
N HIS A 25 -11.68 -56.60 -7.49
CA HIS A 25 -12.87 -56.69 -8.26
C HIS A 25 -13.33 -55.27 -8.63
N VAL A 26 -13.43 -54.98 -9.94
CA VAL A 26 -14.03 -53.80 -10.48
C VAL A 26 -15.54 -54.04 -10.50
N LEU A 27 -16.26 -53.36 -9.63
CA LEU A 27 -17.69 -53.14 -9.79
C LEU A 27 -17.92 -51.85 -10.56
N PRO A 28 -18.75 -51.80 -11.57
CA PRO A 28 -19.12 -50.54 -12.24
C PRO A 28 -20.14 -49.83 -11.37
N CYS A 29 -19.69 -48.76 -10.71
CA CYS A 29 -20.65 -47.82 -10.10
C CYS A 29 -20.97 -46.71 -11.09
N LEU A 30 -22.11 -46.83 -11.72
CA LEU A 30 -22.79 -45.74 -12.40
C LEU A 30 -23.28 -44.77 -11.32
N ALA A 31 -22.60 -43.65 -11.15
CA ALA A 31 -23.15 -42.52 -10.45
C ALA A 31 -22.77 -41.26 -11.23
N SER A 32 -23.72 -40.83 -12.05
CA SER A 32 -23.82 -39.48 -12.58
C SER A 32 -24.04 -38.54 -11.38
N THR A 33 -22.95 -37.98 -10.86
CA THR A 33 -23.03 -36.82 -9.99
C THR A 33 -22.67 -35.61 -10.80
N GLY A 34 -23.71 -34.86 -11.20
CA GLY A 34 -23.55 -33.52 -11.71
C GLY A 34 -22.76 -32.70 -10.70
N GLU A 35 -21.50 -32.43 -11.03
CA GLU A 35 -20.71 -31.42 -10.33
C GLU A 35 -21.39 -30.05 -10.52
N HIS A 36 -22.26 -29.72 -9.60
CA HIS A 36 -22.61 -28.33 -9.37
C HIS A 36 -21.33 -27.62 -8.91
N LEU A 37 -20.61 -27.04 -9.87
CA LEU A 37 -19.64 -25.98 -9.61
C LEU A 37 -20.39 -24.89 -8.85
N VAL A 38 -20.34 -24.95 -7.53
CA VAL A 38 -20.75 -23.84 -6.67
C VAL A 38 -19.74 -22.73 -6.97
N LYS A 39 -20.11 -21.81 -7.87
CA LYS A 39 -19.39 -20.56 -8.06
C LYS A 39 -19.24 -19.94 -6.69
N ALA A 40 -18.03 -19.97 -6.13
CA ALA A 40 -17.73 -19.29 -4.89
C ALA A 40 -18.23 -17.84 -5.03
N ARG A 41 -19.21 -17.48 -4.23
CA ARG A 41 -19.78 -16.13 -4.22
C ARG A 41 -18.70 -15.24 -3.67
N VAL A 42 -18.01 -14.49 -4.54
CA VAL A 42 -17.02 -13.50 -4.11
C VAL A 42 -17.79 -12.49 -3.27
N GLU A 43 -17.51 -12.47 -1.98
CA GLU A 43 -18.12 -11.49 -1.08
C GLU A 43 -17.75 -10.07 -1.51
N PRO A 44 -18.70 -9.13 -1.48
CA PRO A 44 -18.43 -7.75 -1.84
C PRO A 44 -17.38 -7.18 -0.88
N ALA A 45 -16.32 -6.58 -1.43
CA ALA A 45 -15.26 -5.97 -0.65
C ALA A 45 -15.08 -4.50 -1.01
N ALA A 46 -14.72 -3.68 -0.03
CA ALA A 46 -14.49 -2.25 -0.19
C ALA A 46 -13.08 -1.93 -0.72
N PHE A 47 -12.93 -0.73 -1.26
CA PHE A 47 -11.70 -0.19 -1.82
C PHE A 47 -11.37 1.14 -1.17
N VAL A 48 -10.13 1.32 -0.75
CA VAL A 48 -9.64 2.54 -0.10
C VAL A 48 -8.78 3.33 -1.07
N GLY A 49 -9.03 4.61 -1.19
CA GLY A 49 -8.11 5.52 -1.88
C GLY A 49 -7.45 6.49 -0.90
N VAL A 50 -6.22 6.83 -1.19
CA VAL A 50 -5.37 7.68 -0.34
C VAL A 50 -4.95 8.94 -1.08
N ALA A 51 -5.08 10.08 -0.42
CA ALA A 51 -4.44 11.33 -0.81
C ALA A 51 -3.61 11.85 0.36
N GLU A 52 -2.32 11.56 0.33
CA GLU A 52 -1.37 11.98 1.37
C GLU A 52 -1.01 13.47 1.26
N HIS A 53 -0.65 14.06 2.38
CA HIS A 53 -0.11 15.41 2.48
C HIS A 53 0.75 15.57 3.74
N GLY A 54 2.05 15.57 3.54
CA GLY A 54 2.98 15.54 4.66
C GLY A 54 2.71 14.33 5.55
N ASN A 55 2.67 14.53 6.85
CA ASN A 55 2.43 13.50 7.86
C ASN A 55 0.95 13.11 8.03
N SER A 56 0.07 13.50 7.11
CA SER A 56 -1.36 13.18 7.15
C SER A 56 -1.86 12.66 5.82
N ALA A 57 -3.00 11.99 5.82
CA ALA A 57 -3.68 11.57 4.61
C ALA A 57 -5.20 11.69 4.73
N VAL A 58 -5.86 11.89 3.61
CA VAL A 58 -7.29 11.68 3.45
C VAL A 58 -7.49 10.27 2.91
N LEU A 59 -8.30 9.49 3.59
CA LEU A 59 -8.78 8.19 3.14
C LEU A 59 -10.24 8.32 2.71
N VAL A 60 -10.57 7.71 1.58
CA VAL A 60 -11.94 7.55 1.11
C VAL A 60 -12.15 6.08 0.79
N THR A 61 -13.19 5.49 1.36
CA THR A 61 -13.54 4.08 1.16
C THR A 61 -14.84 3.99 0.38
N VAL A 62 -14.84 3.19 -0.69
CA VAL A 62 -16.02 2.97 -1.52
C VAL A 62 -16.38 1.48 -1.59
N ALA A 63 -17.68 1.19 -1.74
CA ALA A 63 -18.20 -0.12 -2.08
C ALA A 63 -17.89 -0.49 -3.55
N PRO A 64 -18.08 -1.75 -3.98
CA PRO A 64 -17.88 -2.17 -5.37
C PRO A 64 -18.68 -1.37 -6.41
N GLY A 65 -19.85 -0.85 -6.02
CA GLY A 65 -20.68 0.03 -6.86
C GLY A 65 -20.26 1.49 -6.88
N GLY A 66 -19.20 1.85 -6.16
CA GLY A 66 -18.71 3.22 -6.03
C GLY A 66 -19.36 3.99 -4.86
N GLU A 67 -20.37 3.46 -4.18
CA GLU A 67 -20.99 4.11 -3.02
C GLU A 67 -19.95 4.42 -1.95
N LEU A 68 -20.02 5.63 -1.36
CA LEU A 68 -19.16 6.04 -0.27
C LEU A 68 -19.51 5.32 1.03
N LEU A 69 -18.53 4.63 1.62
CA LEU A 69 -18.67 3.96 2.91
C LEU A 69 -18.04 4.75 4.06
N ASP A 70 -16.88 5.36 3.80
CA ASP A 70 -16.15 6.13 4.81
C ASP A 70 -15.31 7.24 4.18
N ARG A 71 -15.17 8.32 4.91
CA ARG A 71 -14.25 9.43 4.60
C ARG A 71 -13.63 9.95 5.89
N ARG A 72 -12.33 9.84 5.99
CA ARG A 72 -11.59 10.33 7.16
C ARG A 72 -10.27 10.98 6.81
N ARG A 73 -9.80 11.84 7.70
CA ARG A 73 -8.41 12.26 7.75
C ARG A 73 -7.69 11.46 8.82
N ILE A 74 -6.47 11.06 8.53
CA ILE A 74 -5.57 10.41 9.47
C ILE A 74 -4.30 11.23 9.64
N ASP A 75 -3.70 11.17 10.83
CA ASP A 75 -2.39 11.71 11.12
C ASP A 75 -1.44 10.55 11.40
N LEU A 76 -0.36 10.45 10.60
CA LEU A 76 0.59 9.35 10.67
C LEU A 76 1.65 9.54 11.76
N THR A 77 1.97 10.81 12.06
CA THR A 77 2.90 11.15 13.14
C THR A 77 2.34 12.31 13.94
N ARG A 78 2.45 12.25 15.27
CA ARG A 78 2.04 13.34 16.15
C ARG A 78 3.24 13.84 16.94
N GLY A 79 3.40 15.16 17.01
CA GLY A 79 4.48 15.78 17.78
C GLY A 79 5.89 15.60 17.21
N LEU A 80 6.00 15.12 15.97
CA LEU A 80 7.25 14.96 15.24
C LEU A 80 7.26 15.85 13.99
N PRO A 81 8.45 16.21 13.47
CA PRO A 81 8.57 16.94 12.23
C PRO A 81 7.85 16.29 11.06
N THR A 82 7.18 17.11 10.25
CA THR A 82 6.44 16.62 9.07
C THR A 82 7.38 16.29 7.91
N HIS A 83 8.50 16.99 7.82
CA HIS A 83 9.45 16.91 6.69
C HIS A 83 10.88 16.63 7.17
N PRO A 84 11.15 15.44 7.78
CA PRO A 84 12.44 15.16 8.41
C PRO A 84 13.59 15.06 7.38
N TYR A 85 13.33 14.64 6.14
CA TYR A 85 14.36 14.64 5.11
C TYR A 85 14.66 16.04 4.57
N HIS A 86 13.62 16.83 4.34
CA HIS A 86 13.77 18.10 3.63
C HIS A 86 14.13 19.24 4.59
N HIS A 87 13.27 19.54 5.55
CA HIS A 87 13.46 20.70 6.41
C HIS A 87 14.49 20.47 7.50
N GLU A 88 14.38 19.36 8.22
CA GLU A 88 15.23 19.04 9.37
C GLU A 88 16.50 18.29 8.96
N GLY A 89 16.49 17.63 7.81
CA GLY A 89 17.66 16.92 7.27
C GLY A 89 18.49 17.77 6.33
N SER A 90 18.06 17.90 5.07
CA SER A 90 18.83 18.57 4.02
C SER A 90 19.19 20.04 4.34
N TRP A 91 18.27 20.77 4.95
CA TRP A 91 18.50 22.16 5.29
C TRP A 91 19.35 22.33 6.56
N ALA A 92 19.22 21.41 7.50
CA ALA A 92 20.00 21.47 8.73
C ALA A 92 21.44 21.00 8.55
N VAL A 93 21.71 20.09 7.63
CA VAL A 93 23.05 19.49 7.40
C VAL A 93 23.94 20.32 6.47
N GLY A 94 23.47 21.42 5.89
CA GLY A 94 24.43 22.27 5.21
C GLY A 94 23.95 23.15 4.07
N ARG A 95 22.78 22.98 3.54
CA ARG A 95 22.37 23.75 2.37
C ARG A 95 21.81 25.13 2.66
N TYR A 96 21.20 25.31 3.83
CA TYR A 96 20.48 26.52 4.19
C TYR A 96 20.80 27.02 5.59
N LEU A 97 22.03 26.70 6.09
CA LEU A 97 22.50 27.16 7.41
C LEU A 97 22.49 28.69 7.58
N SER A 98 22.53 29.41 6.47
CA SER A 98 22.42 30.88 6.48
C SER A 98 20.98 31.39 6.68
N SER A 99 19.96 30.53 6.52
CA SER A 99 18.59 30.92 6.82
C SER A 99 18.34 30.84 8.31
N GLY A 100 17.94 31.92 8.95
CA GLY A 100 17.80 32.03 10.42
C GLY A 100 16.80 31.08 11.08
N TRP A 101 16.16 30.21 10.31
CA TRP A 101 15.23 29.18 10.78
C TRP A 101 15.79 27.75 10.65
N ALA A 102 16.91 27.54 9.97
CA ALA A 102 17.55 26.24 9.90
C ALA A 102 18.33 25.97 11.19
N ARG A 103 18.05 24.82 11.80
CA ARG A 103 18.86 24.32 12.91
C ARG A 103 20.02 23.50 12.36
N ALA A 104 21.25 23.87 12.73
CA ALA A 104 22.41 23.05 12.43
C ALA A 104 22.37 21.77 13.28
N ILE A 105 22.17 20.63 12.62
CA ILE A 105 22.32 19.30 13.23
C ILE A 105 23.34 18.48 12.42
N SER A 106 23.96 17.50 13.06
CA SER A 106 24.87 16.59 12.37
C SER A 106 24.10 15.66 11.42
N LEU A 107 24.78 15.14 10.37
CA LEU A 107 24.16 14.15 9.49
C LEU A 107 23.67 12.90 10.25
N PRO A 108 24.43 12.33 11.21
CA PRO A 108 23.91 11.24 12.04
C PRO A 108 22.64 11.61 12.81
N ASP A 109 22.53 12.83 13.34
CA ASP A 109 21.33 13.27 14.04
C ASP A 109 20.14 13.43 13.10
N ALA A 110 20.37 13.92 11.87
CA ALA A 110 19.33 14.01 10.84
C ALA A 110 18.83 12.61 10.44
N VAL A 111 19.73 11.65 10.26
CA VAL A 111 19.39 10.24 9.99
C VAL A 111 18.58 9.64 11.14
N ALA A 112 19.02 9.85 12.38
CA ALA A 112 18.30 9.37 13.56
C ALA A 112 16.89 10.00 13.69
N LEU A 113 16.75 11.26 13.29
CA LEU A 113 15.46 11.95 13.26
C LEU A 113 14.52 11.32 12.21
N VAL A 114 15.01 11.10 10.99
CA VAL A 114 14.25 10.43 9.91
C VAL A 114 13.77 9.05 10.39
N GLU A 115 14.65 8.27 11.03
CA GLU A 115 14.31 6.95 11.54
C GLU A 115 13.20 7.00 12.59
N ARG A 116 13.27 7.93 13.53
CA ARG A 116 12.20 8.12 14.53
C ARG A 116 10.86 8.45 13.90
N VAL A 117 10.87 9.33 12.89
CA VAL A 117 9.64 9.70 12.18
C VAL A 117 9.12 8.51 11.37
N ARG A 118 9.97 7.73 10.73
CA ARG A 118 9.60 6.53 9.96
C ARG A 118 8.93 5.48 10.86
N VAL A 119 9.50 5.20 12.01
CA VAL A 119 8.91 4.26 12.99
C VAL A 119 7.55 4.76 13.49
N ALA A 120 7.43 6.06 13.77
CA ALA A 120 6.15 6.65 14.18
C ALA A 120 5.11 6.59 13.06
N ALA A 121 5.50 6.87 11.82
CA ALA A 121 4.62 6.80 10.65
C ALA A 121 4.11 5.37 10.40
N ALA A 122 4.98 4.37 10.52
CA ALA A 122 4.59 2.96 10.40
C ALA A 122 3.58 2.55 11.49
N ARG A 123 3.76 3.03 12.73
CA ARG A 123 2.80 2.81 13.82
C ARG A 123 1.48 3.50 13.54
N GLY A 124 1.50 4.79 13.20
CA GLY A 124 0.30 5.58 12.92
C GLY A 124 -0.49 5.05 11.73
N ALA A 125 0.20 4.53 10.70
CA ALA A 125 -0.44 3.86 9.56
C ALA A 125 -1.18 2.59 10.02
N ARG A 126 -0.54 1.71 10.80
CA ARG A 126 -1.18 0.49 11.32
C ARG A 126 -2.42 0.81 12.16
N GLU A 127 -2.30 1.72 13.11
CA GLU A 127 -3.41 2.14 13.99
C GLU A 127 -4.57 2.74 13.19
N SER A 128 -4.26 3.57 12.19
CA SER A 128 -5.28 4.23 11.36
C SER A 128 -6.01 3.24 10.45
N LEU A 129 -5.31 2.29 9.83
CA LEU A 129 -5.93 1.27 8.98
C LEU A 129 -6.69 0.23 9.79
N GLU A 130 -6.27 -0.07 11.02
CA GLU A 130 -7.04 -0.88 11.97
C GLU A 130 -8.38 -0.22 12.29
N ALA A 131 -8.35 1.05 12.69
CA ALA A 131 -9.54 1.83 12.99
C ALA A 131 -10.48 1.98 11.77
N LEU A 132 -9.91 2.05 10.56
CA LEU A 132 -10.70 2.07 9.33
C LEU A 132 -11.40 0.72 9.11
N ALA A 133 -10.67 -0.38 9.19
CA ALA A 133 -11.21 -1.73 8.98
C ALA A 133 -12.33 -2.08 9.97
N THR A 134 -12.22 -1.59 11.21
CA THR A 134 -13.25 -1.79 12.24
C THR A 134 -14.51 -0.96 11.96
N ALA A 135 -14.37 0.21 11.35
CA ALA A 135 -15.49 1.13 11.11
C ALA A 135 -16.28 0.85 9.82
N VAL A 136 -15.65 0.23 8.82
CA VAL A 136 -16.27 -0.04 7.52
C VAL A 136 -17.04 -1.35 7.57
N PRO A 137 -18.29 -1.40 7.07
CA PRO A 137 -19.16 -2.59 7.18
C PRO A 137 -18.78 -3.74 6.23
N LEU A 138 -17.88 -3.51 5.27
CA LEU A 138 -17.40 -4.49 4.30
C LEU A 138 -15.93 -4.81 4.53
N PRO A 139 -15.47 -6.04 4.25
CA PRO A 139 -14.03 -6.32 4.21
C PRO A 139 -13.36 -5.44 3.17
N ILE A 140 -12.14 -4.97 3.46
CA ILE A 140 -11.38 -4.14 2.54
C ILE A 140 -10.46 -5.03 1.72
N ALA A 141 -10.58 -4.97 0.39
CA ALA A 141 -9.77 -5.77 -0.54
C ALA A 141 -8.47 -5.08 -0.92
N SER A 142 -8.50 -3.76 -1.11
CA SER A 142 -7.32 -3.03 -1.59
C SER A 142 -7.27 -1.59 -1.12
N ILE A 143 -6.06 -1.03 -1.20
CA ILE A 143 -5.77 0.38 -0.97
C ILE A 143 -5.05 0.96 -2.19
N ALA A 144 -5.51 2.10 -2.68
CA ALA A 144 -4.87 2.84 -3.77
C ALA A 144 -4.01 3.96 -3.20
N ILE A 145 -2.72 3.93 -3.51
CA ILE A 145 -1.71 4.89 -3.05
C ILE A 145 -1.00 5.46 -4.28
N ARG A 146 -0.64 6.73 -4.24
CA ARG A 146 0.13 7.35 -5.33
C ARG A 146 1.51 6.70 -5.48
N GLU A 147 1.93 6.47 -6.72
CA GLU A 147 3.26 5.95 -7.07
C GLU A 147 4.40 6.73 -6.42
N CYS A 148 5.45 6.01 -6.06
CA CYS A 148 6.67 6.56 -5.50
C CYS A 148 7.72 6.71 -6.60
N PRO A 149 8.37 7.89 -6.74
CA PRO A 149 9.53 8.01 -7.59
C PRO A 149 10.70 7.21 -7.04
N ALA A 150 11.64 6.85 -7.91
CA ALA A 150 12.89 6.26 -7.47
C ALA A 150 13.69 7.24 -6.60
N LEU A 151 14.28 6.73 -5.53
CA LEU A 151 15.10 7.48 -4.59
C LEU A 151 16.46 6.82 -4.43
N PRO A 152 17.50 7.58 -4.01
CA PRO A 152 18.74 7.00 -3.53
C PRO A 152 18.49 5.94 -2.45
N PRO A 153 19.33 4.89 -2.36
CA PRO A 153 19.06 3.77 -1.48
C PRO A 153 19.14 4.10 0.01
N THR A 154 20.06 4.98 0.39
CA THR A 154 20.30 5.28 1.81
C THR A 154 19.62 6.57 2.26
N THR A 155 19.36 6.68 3.56
CA THR A 155 18.81 7.90 4.18
C THR A 155 19.77 9.07 4.05
N GLU A 156 21.06 8.83 4.20
CA GLU A 156 22.14 9.82 4.05
C GLU A 156 22.16 10.41 2.64
N GLU A 157 22.11 9.58 1.62
CA GLU A 157 22.08 10.02 0.23
C GLU A 157 20.83 10.83 -0.08
N ARG A 158 19.66 10.41 0.46
CA ARG A 158 18.41 11.17 0.31
C ARG A 158 18.46 12.54 0.97
N ILE A 159 19.12 12.66 2.13
CA ILE A 159 19.34 13.94 2.82
C ILE A 159 20.30 14.81 2.02
N ALA A 160 21.37 14.24 1.48
CA ALA A 160 22.40 14.97 0.72
C ALA A 160 21.88 15.49 -0.64
N ASP A 161 20.92 14.80 -1.27
CA ASP A 161 20.33 15.20 -2.54
C ASP A 161 19.04 16.00 -2.32
N THR A 162 19.04 17.28 -2.73
CA THR A 162 17.88 18.17 -2.57
C THR A 162 16.64 17.67 -3.32
N ARG A 163 16.81 17.05 -4.50
CA ARG A 163 15.67 16.56 -5.28
C ARG A 163 15.05 15.34 -4.59
N ALA A 164 15.91 14.45 -4.08
CA ALA A 164 15.47 13.31 -3.31
C ALA A 164 14.78 13.75 -2.01
N ALA A 165 15.39 14.65 -1.24
CA ALA A 165 14.83 15.15 0.02
C ALA A 165 13.43 15.76 -0.14
N ASN A 166 13.18 16.49 -1.25
CA ASN A 166 11.88 17.09 -1.55
C ASN A 166 10.73 16.08 -1.67
N VAL A 167 11.01 14.84 -2.03
CA VAL A 167 9.99 13.80 -2.24
C VAL A 167 10.11 12.65 -1.25
N ALA A 168 11.25 12.49 -0.57
CA ALA A 168 11.52 11.38 0.34
C ALA A 168 10.54 11.33 1.52
N ASP A 169 10.12 12.48 2.04
CA ASP A 169 9.10 12.55 3.08
C ASP A 169 7.78 11.92 2.63
N SER A 170 7.30 12.31 1.45
CA SER A 170 6.07 11.75 0.88
C SER A 170 6.18 10.27 0.58
N VAL A 171 7.33 9.82 0.08
CA VAL A 171 7.58 8.39 -0.19
C VAL A 171 7.54 7.59 1.11
N MET A 172 8.21 8.06 2.17
CA MET A 172 8.22 7.42 3.48
C MET A 172 6.80 7.20 4.04
N TYR A 173 5.91 8.20 3.92
CA TYR A 173 4.52 8.09 4.40
C TYR A 173 3.67 7.14 3.54
N ARG A 174 3.88 7.12 2.21
CA ARG A 174 3.20 6.18 1.30
C ARG A 174 3.64 4.74 1.56
N GLU A 175 4.95 4.52 1.73
CA GLU A 175 5.50 3.20 2.08
C GLU A 175 4.97 2.69 3.42
N ALA A 176 4.85 3.57 4.42
CA ALA A 176 4.26 3.21 5.70
C ALA A 176 2.81 2.74 5.57
N LEU A 177 1.99 3.42 4.75
CA LEU A 177 0.61 3.02 4.47
C LEU A 177 0.54 1.73 3.67
N ALA A 178 1.39 1.56 2.64
CA ALA A 178 1.45 0.35 1.83
C ALA A 178 1.80 -0.89 2.69
N THR A 179 2.88 -0.80 3.46
CA THR A 179 3.31 -1.89 4.36
C THR A 179 2.23 -2.24 5.39
N ALA A 180 1.56 -1.23 5.95
CA ALA A 180 0.47 -1.48 6.91
C ALA A 180 -0.74 -2.15 6.26
N ALA A 181 -1.05 -1.83 5.00
CA ALA A 181 -2.13 -2.47 4.23
C ALA A 181 -1.79 -3.91 3.85
N GLU A 182 -0.57 -4.16 3.36
CA GLU A 182 -0.07 -5.50 3.04
C GLU A 182 -0.09 -6.43 4.25
N ALA A 183 0.31 -5.92 5.42
CA ALA A 183 0.25 -6.66 6.69
C ALA A 183 -1.19 -7.06 7.09
N ARG A 184 -2.21 -6.41 6.53
CA ARG A 184 -3.63 -6.74 6.70
C ARG A 184 -4.17 -7.63 5.58
N GLY A 185 -3.34 -8.03 4.64
CA GLY A 185 -3.75 -8.80 3.47
C GLY A 185 -4.46 -7.98 2.38
N TRP A 186 -4.40 -6.65 2.45
CA TRP A 186 -4.97 -5.80 1.40
C TRP A 186 -3.98 -5.67 0.25
N SER A 187 -4.47 -5.73 -0.98
CA SER A 187 -3.67 -5.45 -2.17
C SER A 187 -3.36 -3.95 -2.25
N VAL A 188 -2.11 -3.60 -2.57
CA VAL A 188 -1.72 -2.22 -2.80
C VAL A 188 -1.77 -1.91 -4.29
N HIS A 189 -2.58 -0.92 -4.65
CA HIS A 189 -2.67 -0.38 -6.00
C HIS A 189 -1.93 0.96 -6.09
N TRP A 190 -0.79 0.97 -6.78
CA TRP A 190 -0.04 2.18 -7.05
C TRP A 190 -0.65 2.92 -8.24
N TYR A 191 -1.15 4.16 -8.04
CA TYR A 191 -1.75 4.94 -9.10
C TYR A 191 -0.86 6.09 -9.57
N ASP A 192 -0.86 6.34 -10.87
CA ASP A 192 -0.30 7.55 -11.45
C ASP A 192 -1.27 8.72 -11.26
N ARG A 193 -0.79 9.80 -10.63
CA ARG A 193 -1.60 11.01 -10.39
C ARG A 193 -2.14 11.64 -11.67
N ALA A 194 -1.42 11.53 -12.79
CA ALA A 194 -1.85 12.11 -14.05
C ALA A 194 -3.01 11.32 -14.69
N ARG A 195 -3.12 10.02 -14.38
CA ARG A 195 -4.08 9.10 -15.00
C ARG A 195 -5.24 8.69 -14.11
N VAL A 196 -5.11 8.82 -12.80
CA VAL A 196 -6.08 8.26 -11.83
C VAL A 196 -7.53 8.71 -12.07
N PHE A 197 -7.77 9.94 -12.51
CA PHE A 197 -9.12 10.42 -12.83
C PHE A 197 -9.67 9.77 -14.09
N GLN A 198 -8.83 9.51 -15.10
CA GLN A 198 -9.20 8.79 -16.30
C GLN A 198 -9.52 7.31 -15.96
N ASP A 199 -8.67 6.68 -15.15
CA ASP A 199 -8.87 5.30 -14.70
C ASP A 199 -10.17 5.16 -13.88
N ALA A 200 -10.46 6.14 -13.02
CA ALA A 200 -11.71 6.20 -12.26
C ALA A 200 -12.95 6.38 -13.15
N ALA A 201 -12.88 7.24 -14.17
CA ALA A 201 -13.96 7.40 -15.15
C ALA A 201 -14.25 6.11 -15.92
N ALA A 202 -13.20 5.42 -16.34
CA ALA A 202 -13.31 4.10 -16.98
C ALA A 202 -13.96 3.06 -16.03
N ALA A 203 -13.58 3.06 -14.75
CA ALA A 203 -14.16 2.21 -13.72
C ALA A 203 -15.67 2.41 -13.54
N LEU A 204 -16.15 3.63 -13.73
CA LEU A 204 -17.59 3.99 -13.69
C LEU A 204 -18.35 3.68 -14.99
N GLY A 205 -17.75 3.00 -15.95
CA GLY A 205 -18.37 2.67 -17.22
C GLY A 205 -18.67 3.87 -18.10
N GLY A 206 -17.81 4.90 -18.07
CA GLY A 206 -17.94 6.11 -18.89
C GLY A 206 -18.94 7.14 -18.35
N LYS A 207 -19.42 7.01 -17.12
CA LYS A 207 -20.19 8.06 -16.45
C LYS A 207 -19.33 9.31 -16.25
N ASP A 208 -19.96 10.46 -16.25
CA ASP A 208 -19.31 11.73 -15.93
C ASP A 208 -18.77 11.69 -14.48
N LEU A 209 -17.45 11.58 -14.38
CA LEU A 209 -16.77 11.50 -13.09
C LEU A 209 -16.91 12.79 -12.27
N ASP A 210 -16.88 13.96 -12.91
CA ASP A 210 -17.02 15.24 -12.20
C ASP A 210 -18.41 15.39 -11.61
N ALA A 211 -19.45 15.08 -12.37
CA ALA A 211 -20.82 15.06 -11.89
C ALA A 211 -21.00 14.06 -10.73
N TYR A 212 -20.38 12.87 -10.85
CA TYR A 212 -20.40 11.85 -9.83
C TYR A 212 -19.74 12.31 -8.53
N LEU A 213 -18.51 12.84 -8.60
CA LEU A 213 -17.78 13.36 -7.44
C LEU A 213 -18.51 14.54 -6.79
N HIS A 214 -19.15 15.42 -7.59
CA HIS A 214 -19.97 16.50 -7.07
C HIS A 214 -21.22 16.00 -6.33
N ALA A 215 -21.91 15.03 -6.88
CA ALA A 215 -23.08 14.42 -6.23
C ALA A 215 -22.69 13.78 -4.89
N MET A 216 -21.60 13.03 -4.86
CA MET A 216 -21.06 12.43 -3.64
C MET A 216 -20.71 13.51 -2.59
N GLY A 217 -20.05 14.59 -3.00
CA GLY A 217 -19.72 15.70 -2.10
C GLY A 217 -20.94 16.38 -1.50
N ARG A 218 -22.03 16.54 -2.28
CA ARG A 218 -23.28 17.12 -1.78
C ARG A 218 -23.98 16.21 -0.76
N SER A 219 -23.92 14.90 -0.95
CA SER A 219 -24.59 13.96 -0.04
C SER A 219 -23.95 13.89 1.34
N ILE A 220 -22.65 14.17 1.46
CA ILE A 220 -21.90 14.02 2.72
C ILE A 220 -21.46 15.37 3.35
N GLY A 221 -21.59 16.45 2.61
CA GLY A 221 -21.20 17.79 3.08
C GLY A 221 -19.67 18.04 3.14
N PRO A 222 -19.27 19.25 3.60
CA PRO A 222 -17.87 19.63 3.67
C PRO A 222 -17.09 18.82 4.74
N PRO A 223 -15.73 18.75 4.60
CA PRO A 223 -14.94 19.21 3.47
C PRO A 223 -14.98 18.23 2.29
N TRP A 224 -15.18 18.76 1.06
CA TRP A 224 -15.08 17.97 -0.16
C TRP A 224 -14.25 18.75 -1.20
N GLN A 225 -12.94 18.58 -1.11
CA GLN A 225 -11.93 19.33 -1.85
C GLN A 225 -11.10 18.39 -2.74
N ALA A 226 -10.07 18.94 -3.36
CA ALA A 226 -9.22 18.19 -4.30
C ALA A 226 -8.66 16.86 -3.74
N ARG A 227 -8.33 16.81 -2.43
CA ARG A 227 -7.80 15.58 -1.81
C ARG A 227 -8.84 14.50 -1.67
N GLN A 228 -10.06 14.85 -1.27
CA GLN A 228 -11.18 13.89 -1.19
C GLN A 228 -11.48 13.34 -2.58
N LYS A 229 -11.56 14.20 -3.59
CA LYS A 229 -11.79 13.80 -4.99
C LYS A 229 -10.67 12.88 -5.50
N LEU A 230 -9.40 13.20 -5.21
CA LEU A 230 -8.26 12.38 -5.58
C LEU A 230 -8.30 10.99 -4.91
N ALA A 231 -8.55 10.95 -3.61
CA ALA A 231 -8.69 9.70 -2.88
C ALA A 231 -9.84 8.86 -3.42
N THR A 232 -11.01 9.49 -3.72
CA THR A 232 -12.14 8.78 -4.32
C THR A 232 -11.77 8.20 -5.68
N ALA A 233 -11.10 8.98 -6.54
CA ALA A 233 -10.66 8.48 -7.84
C ALA A 233 -9.71 7.27 -7.69
N GLY A 234 -8.77 7.31 -6.75
CA GLY A 234 -7.92 6.17 -6.44
C GLY A 234 -8.70 4.92 -6.02
N ALA A 235 -9.68 5.08 -5.11
CA ALA A 235 -10.53 3.97 -4.65
C ALA A 235 -11.34 3.34 -5.80
N LEU A 236 -11.95 4.17 -6.66
CA LEU A 236 -12.71 3.71 -7.83
C LEU A 236 -11.83 2.96 -8.83
N ALA A 237 -10.65 3.50 -9.14
CA ALA A 237 -9.69 2.86 -10.05
C ALA A 237 -9.21 1.51 -9.53
N ALA A 238 -8.96 1.37 -8.22
CA ALA A 238 -8.59 0.10 -7.60
C ALA A 238 -9.71 -0.95 -7.69
N GLY A 239 -10.96 -0.53 -7.54
CA GLY A 239 -12.12 -1.42 -7.61
C GLY A 239 -12.40 -2.03 -9.00
N ALA A 240 -11.91 -1.41 -10.07
CA ALA A 240 -12.07 -1.91 -11.45
C ALA A 240 -11.06 -3.00 -11.84
N ARG A 241 -9.97 -3.12 -11.10
CA ARG A 241 -8.91 -4.10 -11.38
C ARG A 241 -9.18 -5.38 -10.59
N LYS A 242 -9.99 -6.27 -11.19
CA LYS A 242 -10.22 -7.64 -10.69
C LYS A 242 -9.33 -8.63 -11.42
#